data_7ba985c42dea90d62ab942d3c554346d
#
_entry.id   7ba985c42dea90d62ab942d3c554346d
#
_cell.length_a   1.000
_cell.length_b   1.000
_cell.length_c   1.000
_cell.angle_alpha   90.00
_cell.angle_beta   90.00
_cell.angle_gamma   90.00
#
_symmetry.space_group_name_H-M   'P 1'
#
loop_
_entity.id
_entity.type
_entity.pdbx_description
1 polymer ?
#
loop_
_entity_poly.entity_id
_entity_poly.type
_entity_poly.pdbx_seq_one_letter_code
_entity_poly.pdbx_strand_id
1 'polypeptide(L)'
;MGLFNLFAGVDINKGVEECRATEGAVLIDVRGADEYRQGHIPGAINIPLDGVNRVLVEYPKKDTPLFVHCLSGARSGCAASFLQRAGYVNVKNIGGINSYSGKVAR
;
A
#
# COMPACT_ATOMS: atom_id res chain seq x y z
N MET A 1 -17.03 4.72 -17.89
CA MET A 1 -16.48 4.40 -16.92
C MET A 1 -17.19 4.14 -15.73
N GLY A 2 -17.46 3.87 -14.96
CA GLY A 2 -18.19 3.58 -13.82
C GLY A 2 -17.33 3.11 -12.70
N LEU A 3 -17.99 2.72 -11.66
CA LEU A 3 -17.31 2.26 -10.47
C LEU A 3 -16.48 1.03 -10.70
N PHE A 4 -16.84 0.23 -11.71
CA PHE A 4 -16.09 -0.99 -11.96
C PHE A 4 -14.64 -0.74 -12.31
N ASN A 5 -14.34 0.44 -12.82
CA ASN A 5 -12.97 0.73 -13.22
C ASN A 5 -12.09 1.19 -12.08
N LEU A 6 -12.65 1.39 -10.90
CA LEU A 6 -11.85 1.78 -9.75
C LEU A 6 -10.78 0.77 -9.42
N PHE A 7 -11.10 -0.53 -9.58
CA PHE A 7 -10.12 -1.56 -9.29
C PHE A 7 -9.56 -2.19 -10.55
N ALA A 8 -10.30 -2.13 -11.65
CA ALA A 8 -9.86 -2.73 -12.89
C ALA A 8 -8.58 -2.09 -13.41
N GLY A 9 -8.36 -0.81 -13.10
CA GLY A 9 -7.15 -0.11 -13.53
C GLY A 9 -5.99 -0.22 -12.58
N VAL A 10 -6.19 -0.87 -11.43
CA VAL A 10 -5.13 -0.97 -10.43
C VAL A 10 -4.31 -2.23 -10.70
N ASP A 11 -3.01 -2.04 -10.91
CA ASP A 11 -2.10 -3.13 -11.20
C ASP A 11 -0.99 -3.07 -10.16
N ILE A 12 -1.02 -4.00 -9.22
CA ILE A 12 -0.04 -4.01 -8.14
C ILE A 12 1.38 -4.17 -8.66
N ASN A 13 1.57 -4.90 -9.76
CA ASN A 13 2.91 -5.09 -10.31
C ASN A 13 3.50 -3.76 -10.79
N LYS A 14 2.70 -2.96 -11.46
CA LYS A 14 3.14 -1.62 -11.86
C LYS A 14 3.30 -0.70 -10.66
N GLY A 15 2.43 -0.82 -9.68
CA GLY A 15 2.53 -0.03 -8.46
C GLY A 15 3.82 -0.29 -7.71
N VAL A 16 4.22 -1.54 -7.61
CA VAL A 16 5.48 -1.90 -6.96
C VAL A 16 6.67 -1.34 -7.74
N GLU A 17 6.62 -1.45 -9.08
CA GLU A 17 7.67 -0.88 -9.91
C GLU A 17 7.78 0.62 -9.72
N GLU A 18 6.67 1.29 -9.72
CA GLU A 18 6.64 2.74 -9.54
C GLU A 18 7.18 3.14 -8.18
N CYS A 19 6.80 2.38 -7.15
CA CYS A 19 7.28 2.63 -5.79
C CYS A 19 8.80 2.54 -5.73
N ARG A 20 9.36 1.51 -6.34
CA ARG A 20 10.80 1.29 -6.35
C ARG A 20 11.55 2.34 -7.14
N ALA A 21 10.88 2.96 -8.11
CA ALA A 21 11.49 4.00 -8.94
C ALA A 21 11.29 5.39 -8.34
N THR A 22 10.53 5.51 -7.25
CA THR A 22 10.21 6.81 -6.64
C THR A 22 11.10 7.03 -5.43
N GLU A 23 11.89 8.07 -5.48
CA GLU A 23 12.81 8.36 -4.38
C GLU A 23 12.04 8.67 -3.10
N GLY A 24 12.45 8.08 -1.99
CA GLY A 24 11.80 8.31 -0.70
C GLY A 24 10.47 7.61 -0.49
N ALA A 25 10.04 6.79 -1.45
CA ALA A 25 8.74 6.13 -1.35
C ALA A 25 8.76 5.01 -0.32
N VAL A 26 7.61 4.78 0.29
CA VAL A 26 7.41 3.72 1.27
C VAL A 26 6.33 2.79 0.75
N LEU A 27 6.59 1.49 0.77
CA LEU A 27 5.62 0.47 0.39
C LEU A 27 5.04 -0.12 1.66
N ILE A 28 3.74 0.02 1.85
CA ILE A 28 3.08 -0.38 3.09
C ILE A 28 2.08 -1.49 2.81
N ASP A 29 2.26 -2.61 3.52
CA ASP A 29 1.34 -3.74 3.51
C ASP A 29 0.44 -3.58 4.73
N VAL A 30 -0.86 -3.31 4.51
CA VAL A 30 -1.79 -3.09 5.60
C VAL A 30 -2.58 -4.34 5.97
N ARG A 31 -2.11 -5.52 5.54
CA ARG A 31 -2.69 -6.78 5.98
C ARG A 31 -2.28 -7.06 7.41
N GLY A 32 -2.86 -8.09 7.99
CA GLY A 32 -2.48 -8.50 9.34
C GLY A 32 -1.06 -9.02 9.39
N ALA A 33 -0.49 -9.02 10.60
CA ALA A 33 0.89 -9.45 10.80
C ALA A 33 1.10 -10.90 10.39
N ASP A 34 0.13 -11.78 10.64
CA ASP A 34 0.25 -13.19 10.25
C ASP A 34 0.26 -13.35 8.74
N GLU A 35 -0.59 -12.60 8.04
CA GLU A 35 -0.60 -12.61 6.57
C GLU A 35 0.76 -12.18 6.04
N TYR A 36 1.30 -11.11 6.60
CA TYR A 36 2.59 -10.57 6.19
C TYR A 36 3.70 -11.61 6.37
N ARG A 37 3.72 -12.30 7.50
CA ARG A 37 4.75 -13.29 7.77
C ARG A 37 4.68 -14.48 6.84
N GLN A 38 3.50 -14.81 6.32
CA GLN A 38 3.33 -15.93 5.41
C GLN A 38 3.87 -15.62 4.01
N GLY A 39 4.07 -14.37 3.70
CA GLY A 39 4.63 -13.97 2.43
C GLY A 39 4.27 -12.51 2.16
N HIS A 40 5.26 -11.71 1.79
CA HIS A 40 5.05 -10.29 1.51
C HIS A 40 5.95 -9.83 0.38
N ILE A 41 5.64 -8.68 -0.18
CA ILE A 41 6.43 -8.11 -1.27
C ILE A 41 7.75 -7.60 -0.67
N PRO A 42 8.90 -7.96 -1.25
CA PRO A 42 10.18 -7.50 -0.72
C PRO A 42 10.23 -5.98 -0.65
N GLY A 43 10.67 -5.47 0.50
CA GLY A 43 10.73 -4.04 0.75
C GLY A 43 9.49 -3.44 1.38
N ALA A 44 8.39 -4.19 1.43
CA ALA A 44 7.17 -3.70 2.08
C ALA A 44 7.31 -3.75 3.60
N ILE A 45 6.83 -2.71 4.27
CA ILE A 45 6.72 -2.73 5.72
C ILE A 45 5.29 -3.06 6.08
N ASN A 46 5.11 -3.69 7.23
CA ASN A 46 3.78 -4.10 7.67
C ASN A 46 3.24 -3.12 8.71
N ILE A 47 2.18 -2.43 8.33
CA ILE A 47 1.43 -1.59 9.25
C ILE A 47 -0.03 -1.98 9.04
N PRO A 48 -0.56 -2.90 9.86
CA PRO A 48 -1.95 -3.34 9.67
C PRO A 48 -2.94 -2.19 9.72
N LEU A 49 -4.04 -2.34 9.02
CA LEU A 49 -5.02 -1.26 8.86
C LEU A 49 -5.45 -0.65 10.19
N ASP A 50 -5.67 -1.48 11.21
CA ASP A 50 -6.11 -0.98 12.50
C ASP A 50 -5.03 -0.18 13.25
N GLY A 51 -3.80 -0.21 12.77
CA GLY A 51 -2.70 0.58 13.32
C GLY A 51 -2.17 1.60 12.33
N VAL A 52 -2.94 1.97 11.32
CA VAL A 52 -2.45 2.81 10.21
C VAL A 52 -2.01 4.20 10.70
N ASN A 53 -2.52 4.66 11.84
CA ASN A 53 -2.09 5.94 12.41
C ASN A 53 -0.61 5.96 12.78
N ARG A 54 0.05 4.78 12.84
CA ARG A 54 1.50 4.74 13.06
C ARG A 54 2.26 5.45 11.94
N VAL A 55 1.68 5.52 10.75
CA VAL A 55 2.33 6.21 9.63
C VAL A 55 2.60 7.67 9.99
N LEU A 56 1.69 8.31 10.75
CA LEU A 56 1.86 9.71 11.12
C LEU A 56 3.06 9.93 12.01
N VAL A 57 3.44 8.91 12.77
CA VAL A 57 4.59 8.99 13.68
C VAL A 57 5.87 8.59 12.96
N GLU A 58 5.82 7.52 12.20
CA GLU A 58 7.02 6.98 11.55
C GLU A 58 7.42 7.75 10.29
N TYR A 59 6.44 8.33 9.60
CA TYR A 59 6.67 9.08 8.37
C TYR A 59 5.95 10.41 8.43
N PRO A 60 6.42 11.32 9.30
CA PRO A 60 5.67 12.57 9.57
C PRO A 60 5.65 13.56 8.41
N LYS A 61 6.55 13.42 7.44
CA LYS A 61 6.54 14.35 6.30
C LYS A 61 5.39 14.00 5.37
N LYS A 62 4.50 14.95 5.17
CA LYS A 62 3.27 14.71 4.42
C LYS A 62 3.47 14.59 2.92
N ASP A 63 4.65 14.91 2.42
CA ASP A 63 4.99 14.71 1.02
C ASP A 63 5.68 13.37 0.76
N THR A 64 5.83 12.53 1.78
CA THR A 64 6.37 11.18 1.60
C THR A 64 5.46 10.41 0.66
N PRO A 65 5.99 9.85 -0.44
CA PRO A 65 5.16 9.04 -1.32
C PRO A 65 4.84 7.71 -0.64
N LEU A 66 3.55 7.42 -0.50
CA LEU A 66 3.09 6.21 0.19
C LEU A 66 2.35 5.32 -0.81
N PHE A 67 2.83 4.09 -0.94
CA PHE A 67 2.20 3.08 -1.79
C PHE A 67 1.65 2.00 -0.87
N VAL A 68 0.33 1.81 -0.90
CA VAL A 68 -0.36 0.95 0.06
C VAL A 68 -1.01 -0.20 -0.66
N HIS A 69 -0.91 -1.39 -0.10
CA HIS A 69 -1.61 -2.55 -0.64
C HIS A 69 -2.10 -3.46 0.48
N CYS A 70 -3.00 -4.38 0.14
CA CYS A 70 -3.44 -5.41 1.07
C CYS A 70 -3.59 -6.72 0.29
N LEU A 71 -4.58 -7.55 0.60
CA LEU A 71 -4.79 -8.80 -0.13
C LEU A 71 -5.48 -8.54 -1.47
N SER A 72 -6.58 -7.78 -1.46
CA SER A 72 -7.38 -7.54 -2.65
C SER A 72 -7.60 -6.07 -3.00
N GLY A 73 -7.12 -5.16 -2.17
CA GLY A 73 -7.23 -3.72 -2.41
C GLY A 73 -8.24 -2.99 -1.53
N ALA A 74 -9.09 -3.72 -0.81
CA ALA A 74 -10.15 -3.08 -0.02
C ALA A 74 -9.60 -2.40 1.24
N ARG A 75 -8.81 -3.12 2.02
CA ARG A 75 -8.22 -2.55 3.24
C ARG A 75 -7.26 -1.42 2.91
N SER A 76 -6.49 -1.59 1.83
CA SER A 76 -5.56 -0.54 1.42
C SER A 76 -6.29 0.69 0.89
N GLY A 77 -7.50 0.52 0.34
CA GLY A 77 -8.35 1.65 -0.03
C GLY A 77 -8.75 2.46 1.20
N CYS A 78 -9.12 1.78 2.29
CA CYS A 78 -9.44 2.46 3.54
C CYS A 78 -8.21 3.17 4.11
N ALA A 79 -7.06 2.51 4.08
CA ALA A 79 -5.82 3.10 4.58
C ALA A 79 -5.44 4.34 3.78
N ALA A 80 -5.52 4.25 2.45
CA ALA A 80 -5.19 5.38 1.59
C ALA A 80 -6.10 6.57 1.87
N SER A 81 -7.39 6.30 2.05
CA SER A 81 -8.36 7.34 2.34
C SER A 81 -8.05 8.04 3.67
N PHE A 82 -7.72 7.25 4.69
CA PHE A 82 -7.35 7.79 5.99
C PHE A 82 -6.11 8.69 5.87
N LEU A 83 -5.09 8.20 5.16
CA LEU A 83 -3.84 8.92 5.03
C LEU A 83 -4.00 10.22 4.23
N GLN A 84 -4.84 10.20 3.20
CA GLN A 84 -5.14 11.41 2.44
C GLN A 84 -5.83 12.44 3.32
N ARG A 85 -6.79 12.01 4.12
CA ARG A 85 -7.47 12.93 5.04
C ARG A 85 -6.53 13.43 6.14
N ALA A 86 -5.51 12.65 6.47
CA ALA A 86 -4.51 13.07 7.45
C ALA A 86 -3.50 14.06 6.87
N GLY A 87 -3.58 14.35 5.56
CA GLY A 87 -2.75 15.37 4.95
C GLY A 87 -1.66 14.88 4.01
N TYR A 88 -1.52 13.55 3.85
CA TYR A 88 -0.52 13.04 2.90
C TYR A 88 -0.99 13.34 1.48
N VAL A 89 -0.09 13.94 0.68
CA VAL A 89 -0.47 14.43 -0.64
C VAL A 89 -0.12 13.46 -1.76
N ASN A 90 0.58 12.38 -1.45
CA ASN A 90 1.00 11.44 -2.48
C ASN A 90 0.79 10.02 -1.97
N VAL A 91 -0.45 9.56 -2.02
CA VAL A 91 -0.86 8.24 -1.53
C VAL A 91 -1.50 7.47 -2.67
N LYS A 92 -1.03 6.25 -2.91
CA LYS A 92 -1.60 5.40 -3.94
C LYS A 92 -1.98 4.05 -3.36
N ASN A 93 -3.22 3.64 -3.58
CA ASN A 93 -3.64 2.27 -3.33
C ASN A 93 -3.25 1.46 -4.56
N ILE A 94 -2.29 0.56 -4.43
CA ILE A 94 -1.81 -0.20 -5.58
C ILE A 94 -2.43 -1.59 -5.69
N GLY A 95 -3.42 -1.88 -4.84
CA GLY A 95 -4.24 -3.08 -5.02
C GLY A 95 -3.90 -4.21 -4.08
N GLY A 96 -3.91 -5.42 -4.58
CA GLY A 96 -3.79 -6.60 -3.74
C GLY A 96 -2.69 -7.54 -4.14
N ILE A 97 -2.03 -8.11 -3.13
CA ILE A 97 -0.93 -9.05 -3.34
C ILE A 97 -1.41 -10.31 -4.05
N ASN A 98 -2.72 -10.60 -4.01
CA ASN A 98 -3.26 -11.76 -4.70
C ASN A 98 -3.09 -11.66 -6.23
N SER A 99 -2.80 -10.47 -6.76
CA SER A 99 -2.54 -10.29 -8.18
C SER A 99 -1.05 -10.00 -8.46
N TYR A 100 -0.23 -10.07 -7.44
CA TYR A 100 1.20 -9.81 -7.58
C TYR A 100 1.88 -11.05 -8.16
N SER A 101 2.70 -10.86 -9.18
CA SER A 101 3.37 -11.98 -9.84
C SER A 101 4.87 -12.04 -9.57
N GLY A 102 5.39 -11.15 -8.75
CA GLY A 102 6.81 -11.16 -8.42
C GLY A 102 7.13 -12.10 -7.27
N LYS A 103 8.39 -12.11 -6.85
CA LYS A 103 8.83 -12.94 -5.74
C LYS A 103 8.32 -12.38 -4.42
N VAL A 104 8.02 -13.27 -3.48
CA VAL A 104 7.64 -12.87 -2.13
C VAL A 104 8.76 -13.23 -1.17
N ALA A 105 8.85 -12.45 -0.10
CA ALA A 105 9.76 -12.71 1.01
C ALA A 105 8.97 -13.29 2.17
N ARG A 106 9.66 -13.96 3.11
CA ARG A 106 9.03 -14.49 4.32
C ARG A 106 9.87 -14.21 5.53
#